data_646bed4531c32194e8f2df0413ddb7bb
#
_entry.id   646bed4531c32194e8f2df0413ddb7bb
#
_cell.length_a   1.000
_cell.length_b   1.000
_cell.length_c   1.000
_cell.angle_alpha   90.00
_cell.angle_beta   90.00
_cell.angle_gamma   90.00
#
_symmetry.space_group_name_H-M   'P 1'
#
loop_
_entity.id
_entity.type
_entity.pdbx_description
1 polymer ?
#
loop_
_entity_poly.entity_id
_entity_poly.type
_entity_poly.pdbx_seq_one_letter_code
_entity_poly.pdbx_strand_id
1 'polypeptide(L)'
;MLSIDTGDFLLQMRPVATRREEPGGPYLEWLDVWIRIEVPGIQAEGAWSVMRNELRGFLQQIQSMHDQLRPGLRAELAGVEAGFDLSLQALERGAITGDWRFQPSPPDGACLTGHCGLDQSFLPEWIQGIESLLAFV
;
A
#
# COMPACT_ATOMS: atom_id res chain seq x y z
N MET A 1 4.16 -8.08 -8.16
CA MET A 1 3.49 -8.15 -6.85
C MET A 1 4.28 -7.35 -5.83
N LEU A 2 3.58 -6.61 -4.99
CA LEU A 2 4.20 -6.00 -3.82
C LEU A 2 4.20 -7.02 -2.69
N SER A 3 5.33 -7.24 -2.04
CA SER A 3 5.44 -8.17 -0.91
C SER A 3 6.43 -7.62 0.10
N ILE A 4 5.94 -7.30 1.30
CA ILE A 4 6.75 -6.80 2.40
C ILE A 4 6.58 -7.76 3.57
N ASP A 5 7.69 -8.32 4.02
CA ASP A 5 7.70 -9.27 5.14
C ASP A 5 8.77 -8.84 6.14
N THR A 6 8.33 -8.43 7.34
CA THR A 6 9.24 -8.00 8.41
C THR A 6 9.44 -9.07 9.46
N GLY A 7 8.82 -10.24 9.29
CA GLY A 7 8.78 -11.29 10.31
C GLY A 7 7.52 -11.22 11.19
N ASP A 8 7.14 -10.02 11.61
CA ASP A 8 5.93 -9.79 12.42
C ASP A 8 4.77 -9.22 11.62
N PHE A 9 5.03 -8.80 10.40
CA PHE A 9 4.04 -8.19 9.51
C PHE A 9 4.31 -8.63 8.09
N LEU A 10 3.29 -9.15 7.43
CA LEU A 10 3.32 -9.48 6.00
C LEU A 10 2.22 -8.69 5.30
N LEU A 11 2.60 -7.97 4.27
CA LEU A 11 1.66 -7.36 3.33
C LEU A 11 2.00 -7.84 1.93
N GLN A 12 1.03 -8.43 1.27
CA GLN A 12 1.13 -8.78 -0.14
C GLN A 12 0.00 -8.13 -0.92
N MET A 13 0.33 -7.60 -2.07
CA MET A 13 -0.63 -6.98 -2.97
C MET A 13 -0.40 -7.52 -4.36
N ARG A 14 -1.30 -8.37 -4.83
CA ARG A 14 -1.19 -9.07 -6.12
C ARG A 14 -2.13 -8.42 -7.14
N PRO A 15 -1.64 -8.03 -8.31
CA PRO A 15 -2.50 -7.47 -9.33
C PRO A 15 -3.42 -8.55 -9.90
N VAL A 16 -4.67 -8.21 -10.15
CA VAL A 16 -5.68 -9.14 -10.67
C VAL A 16 -6.14 -8.71 -12.05
N ALA A 17 -6.51 -7.42 -12.20
CA ALA A 17 -7.05 -6.90 -13.44
C ALA A 17 -6.85 -5.40 -13.51
N THR A 18 -6.92 -4.88 -14.73
CA THR A 18 -6.96 -3.43 -14.96
C THR A 18 -8.29 -3.08 -15.60
N ARG A 19 -8.76 -1.88 -15.33
CA ARG A 19 -9.94 -1.34 -15.99
C ARG A 19 -9.81 0.15 -16.17
N ARG A 20 -10.50 0.65 -17.18
CA ARG A 20 -10.51 2.06 -17.52
C ARG A 20 -11.94 2.55 -17.51
N GLU A 21 -12.18 3.64 -16.81
CA GLU A 21 -13.49 4.31 -16.81
C GLU A 21 -13.40 5.60 -17.62
N GLU A 22 -14.42 5.85 -18.44
CA GLU A 22 -14.52 7.04 -19.29
C GLU A 22 -15.80 7.82 -18.98
N PRO A 23 -15.90 8.51 -17.85
CA PRO A 23 -17.11 9.27 -17.55
C PRO A 23 -17.02 10.70 -18.12
N GLY A 24 -16.88 10.84 -19.44
CA GLY A 24 -16.91 12.17 -20.08
C GLY A 24 -15.76 13.11 -19.70
N GLY A 25 -14.65 12.61 -19.18
CA GLY A 25 -13.49 13.37 -18.72
C GLY A 25 -12.20 12.60 -18.87
N PRO A 26 -11.10 13.01 -18.22
CA PRO A 26 -9.86 12.25 -18.25
C PRO A 26 -10.07 10.84 -17.74
N TYR A 27 -9.41 9.88 -18.37
CA TYR A 27 -9.56 8.46 -18.04
C TYR A 27 -9.17 8.18 -16.61
N LEU A 28 -10.03 7.43 -15.91
CA LEU A 28 -9.69 6.85 -14.63
C LEU A 28 -9.16 5.44 -14.87
N GLU A 29 -7.90 5.23 -14.56
CA GLU A 29 -7.27 3.93 -14.68
C GLU A 29 -7.22 3.26 -13.33
N TRP A 30 -7.88 2.11 -13.22
CA TRP A 30 -7.98 1.32 -12.00
C TRP A 30 -7.15 0.06 -12.10
N LEU A 31 -6.60 -0.32 -10.97
CA LEU A 31 -5.97 -1.61 -10.77
C LEU A 31 -6.74 -2.35 -9.67
N ASP A 32 -7.24 -3.53 -10.02
CA ASP A 32 -7.85 -4.43 -9.06
C ASP A 32 -6.75 -5.32 -8.49
N VAL A 33 -6.68 -5.40 -7.17
CA VAL A 33 -5.65 -6.15 -6.46
C VAL A 33 -6.27 -7.09 -5.45
N TRP A 34 -5.54 -8.14 -5.10
CA TRP A 34 -5.81 -9.01 -3.98
C TRP A 34 -4.82 -8.69 -2.88
N ILE A 35 -5.32 -8.32 -1.71
CA ILE A 35 -4.51 -7.97 -0.55
C ILE A 35 -4.52 -9.13 0.44
N ARG A 36 -3.34 -9.47 0.95
CA ARG A 36 -3.15 -10.41 2.05
C ARG A 36 -2.32 -9.72 3.13
N ILE A 37 -2.83 -9.77 4.37
CA ILE A 37 -2.13 -9.26 5.55
C ILE A 37 -2.04 -10.36 6.56
N GLU A 38 -0.84 -10.55 7.11
CA GLU A 38 -0.61 -11.47 8.22
C GLU A 38 0.14 -10.74 9.35
N VAL A 39 -0.37 -10.90 10.55
CA VAL A 39 0.29 -10.50 11.79
C VAL A 39 0.16 -11.67 12.76
N PRO A 40 0.92 -11.70 13.87
CA PRO A 40 0.78 -12.82 14.82
C PRO A 40 -0.67 -13.07 15.23
N GLY A 41 -1.15 -14.28 14.93
CA GLY A 41 -2.49 -14.73 15.31
C GLY A 41 -3.62 -14.28 14.39
N ILE A 42 -3.36 -13.46 13.37
CA ILE A 42 -4.40 -12.95 12.47
C ILE A 42 -3.92 -12.99 11.03
N GLN A 43 -4.78 -13.47 10.15
CA GLN A 43 -4.58 -13.43 8.71
C GLN A 43 -5.86 -12.94 8.06
N ALA A 44 -5.75 -12.02 7.10
CA ALA A 44 -6.89 -11.51 6.35
C ALA A 44 -6.53 -11.37 4.88
N GLU A 45 -7.50 -11.61 4.01
CA GLU A 45 -7.35 -11.46 2.56
C GLU A 45 -8.62 -10.86 1.98
N GLY A 46 -8.49 -10.13 0.90
CA GLY A 46 -9.62 -9.59 0.17
C GLY A 46 -9.24 -8.77 -1.04
N ALA A 47 -10.24 -8.46 -1.85
CA ALA A 47 -10.08 -7.64 -3.03
C ALA A 47 -10.12 -6.16 -2.67
N TRP A 48 -9.36 -5.35 -3.41
CA TRP A 48 -9.40 -3.90 -3.32
C TRP A 48 -9.10 -3.32 -4.69
N SER A 49 -9.59 -2.11 -4.93
CA SER A 49 -9.33 -1.40 -6.17
C SER A 49 -8.67 -0.06 -5.86
N VAL A 50 -7.64 0.26 -6.61
CA VAL A 50 -6.88 1.49 -6.43
C VAL A 50 -6.65 2.15 -7.79
N MET A 51 -6.70 3.46 -7.84
CA MET A 51 -6.36 4.19 -9.06
C MET A 51 -4.84 4.19 -9.25
N ARG A 52 -4.39 4.06 -10.50
CA ARG A 52 -2.96 4.11 -10.81
C ARG A 52 -2.32 5.40 -10.33
N ASN A 53 -3.03 6.53 -10.42
CA ASN A 53 -2.52 7.81 -9.94
C ASN A 53 -2.29 7.81 -8.42
N GLU A 54 -3.12 7.12 -7.67
CA GLU A 54 -2.94 6.97 -6.23
C GLU A 54 -1.67 6.18 -5.91
N LEU A 55 -1.43 5.10 -6.65
CA LEU A 55 -0.19 4.33 -6.52
C LEU A 55 1.04 5.15 -6.93
N ARG A 56 0.95 5.93 -7.99
CA ARG A 56 2.06 6.80 -8.41
C ARG A 56 2.39 7.84 -7.36
N GLY A 57 1.38 8.44 -6.74
CA GLY A 57 1.58 9.39 -5.65
C GLY A 57 2.27 8.75 -4.45
N PHE A 58 1.84 7.57 -4.07
CA PHE A 58 2.45 6.80 -3.00
C PHE A 58 3.91 6.45 -3.34
N LEU A 59 4.17 6.00 -4.57
CA LEU A 59 5.53 5.71 -5.04
C LEU A 59 6.45 6.93 -4.92
N GLN A 60 5.98 8.09 -5.35
CA GLN A 60 6.77 9.33 -5.24
C GLN A 60 7.13 9.65 -3.80
N GLN A 61 6.19 9.47 -2.88
CA GLN A 61 6.43 9.69 -1.46
C GLN A 61 7.45 8.70 -0.89
N ILE A 62 7.37 7.43 -1.27
CA ILE A 62 8.34 6.41 -0.86
C ILE A 62 9.73 6.71 -1.42
N GLN A 63 9.82 7.13 -2.69
CA GLN A 63 11.09 7.52 -3.30
C GLN A 63 11.71 8.72 -2.59
N SER A 64 10.92 9.73 -2.23
CA SER A 64 11.39 10.87 -1.46
C SER A 64 11.91 10.45 -0.08
N MET A 65 11.19 9.54 0.57
CA MET A 65 11.58 8.98 1.86
C MET A 65 12.92 8.24 1.75
N HIS A 66 13.09 7.45 0.70
CA HIS A 66 14.31 6.71 0.43
C HIS A 66 15.50 7.63 0.14
N ASP A 67 15.29 8.68 -0.65
CA ASP A 67 16.36 9.58 -1.07
C ASP A 67 16.82 10.52 0.03
N GLN A 68 15.91 10.97 0.89
CA GLN A 68 16.19 12.00 1.89
C GLN A 68 16.40 11.46 3.29
N LEU A 69 15.78 10.33 3.64
CA LEU A 69 15.86 9.68 4.96
C LEU A 69 15.68 10.63 6.14
N ARG A 70 14.82 11.63 5.97
CA ARG A 70 14.62 12.67 6.96
C ARG A 70 13.44 12.33 7.86
N PRO A 71 13.58 12.47 9.20
CA PRO A 71 12.46 12.28 10.12
C PRO A 71 11.26 13.16 9.76
N GLY A 72 10.07 12.63 9.92
CA GLY A 72 8.81 13.34 9.65
C GLY A 72 8.28 13.19 8.24
N LEU A 73 9.05 12.65 7.30
CA LEU A 73 8.52 12.36 5.97
C LEU A 73 7.47 11.26 6.05
N ARG A 74 6.41 11.41 5.26
CA ARG A 74 5.28 10.49 5.26
C ARG A 74 4.99 9.99 3.86
N ALA A 75 4.48 8.75 3.79
CA ALA A 75 3.94 8.19 2.56
C ALA A 75 2.58 7.58 2.90
N GLU A 76 1.55 7.98 2.17
CA GLU A 76 0.18 7.54 2.44
C GLU A 76 -0.44 6.92 1.20
N LEU A 77 -1.01 5.74 1.39
CA LEU A 77 -1.83 5.08 0.39
C LEU A 77 -3.25 4.97 0.96
N ALA A 78 -4.09 5.93 0.59
CA ALA A 78 -5.48 5.99 0.99
C ALA A 78 -6.28 6.32 -0.27
N GLY A 79 -6.82 5.28 -0.89
CA GLY A 79 -7.59 5.44 -2.12
C GLY A 79 -9.00 5.92 -1.86
N VAL A 80 -9.67 6.37 -2.93
CA VAL A 80 -11.09 6.73 -2.87
C VAL A 80 -11.97 5.51 -2.63
N GLU A 81 -11.51 4.32 -3.04
CA GLU A 81 -12.22 3.08 -2.76
C GLU A 81 -11.94 2.62 -1.34
N ALA A 82 -13.00 2.38 -0.57
CA ALA A 82 -12.88 1.92 0.80
C ALA A 82 -12.30 0.50 0.86
N GLY A 83 -11.62 0.18 1.95
CA GLY A 83 -11.15 -1.17 2.25
C GLY A 83 -9.70 -1.28 2.68
N PHE A 84 -8.83 -0.39 2.22
CA PHE A 84 -7.42 -0.43 2.61
C PHE A 84 -6.83 0.96 2.73
N ASP A 85 -6.11 1.18 3.83
CA ASP A 85 -5.33 2.39 4.06
C ASP A 85 -3.98 2.01 4.67
N LEU A 86 -2.95 2.73 4.27
CA LEU A 86 -1.61 2.56 4.83
C LEU A 86 -0.92 3.92 4.93
N SER A 87 -0.33 4.19 6.09
CA SER A 87 0.47 5.40 6.30
C SER A 87 1.82 5.00 6.89
N LEU A 88 2.89 5.42 6.23
CA LEU A 88 4.27 5.23 6.69
C LEU A 88 4.84 6.57 7.11
N GLN A 89 5.62 6.57 8.18
CA GLN A 89 6.30 7.77 8.66
C GLN A 89 7.74 7.45 9.01
N ALA A 90 8.65 8.25 8.47
CA ALA A 90 10.06 8.16 8.81
C ALA A 90 10.31 8.73 10.20
N LEU A 91 11.04 7.99 11.00
CA LEU A 91 11.50 8.36 12.33
C LEU A 91 13.01 8.58 12.30
N GLU A 92 13.59 8.85 13.45
CA GLU A 92 15.03 9.01 13.57
C GLU A 92 15.77 7.69 13.29
N ARG A 93 17.01 7.81 12.82
CA ARG A 93 17.94 6.69 12.61
C ARG A 93 17.45 5.65 11.59
N GLY A 94 16.69 6.08 10.60
CA GLY A 94 16.22 5.20 9.54
C GLY A 94 15.08 4.28 9.92
N ALA A 95 14.51 4.42 11.12
CA ALA A 95 13.32 3.69 11.51
C ALA A 95 12.10 4.24 10.79
N ILE A 96 11.14 3.37 10.49
CA ILE A 96 9.88 3.73 9.85
C ILE A 96 8.76 3.06 10.63
N THR A 97 7.73 3.82 10.95
CA THR A 97 6.51 3.28 11.54
C THR A 97 5.38 3.31 10.53
N GLY A 98 4.53 2.30 10.56
CA GLY A 98 3.37 2.21 9.68
C GLY A 98 2.09 1.96 10.46
N ASP A 99 1.02 2.59 10.00
CA ASP A 99 -0.33 2.34 10.46
C ASP A 99 -1.14 1.84 9.28
N TRP A 100 -1.91 0.79 9.48
CA TRP A 100 -2.71 0.21 8.41
C TRP A 100 -4.11 -0.14 8.90
N ARG A 101 -5.04 -0.15 7.93
CA ARG A 101 -6.43 -0.52 8.14
C ARG A 101 -6.87 -1.35 6.95
N PHE A 102 -7.49 -2.50 7.21
CA PHE A 102 -8.00 -3.39 6.18
C PHE A 102 -9.38 -3.89 6.52
N GLN A 103 -10.32 -3.64 5.62
CA GLN A 103 -11.71 -4.11 5.71
C GLN A 103 -12.04 -4.83 4.39
N PRO A 104 -11.97 -6.17 4.37
CA PRO A 104 -12.14 -6.93 3.11
C PRO A 104 -13.50 -6.78 2.42
N SER A 105 -14.55 -6.47 3.18
CA SER A 105 -15.91 -6.37 2.64
C SER A 105 -16.62 -5.12 3.14
N PRO A 106 -16.11 -3.90 2.82
CA PRO A 106 -16.75 -2.69 3.29
C PRO A 106 -18.14 -2.52 2.68
N PRO A 107 -19.11 -1.88 3.37
CA PRO A 107 -18.98 -1.30 4.72
C PRO A 107 -19.19 -2.32 5.84
N ASP A 108 -19.45 -3.56 5.53
CA ASP A 108 -19.75 -4.60 6.50
C ASP A 108 -18.53 -5.47 6.82
N GLY A 109 -18.70 -6.36 7.79
CA GLY A 109 -17.70 -7.32 8.17
C GLY A 109 -16.61 -6.73 9.08
N ALA A 110 -15.57 -7.55 9.29
CA ALA A 110 -14.47 -7.19 10.17
C ALA A 110 -13.63 -6.07 9.57
N CYS A 111 -13.20 -5.15 10.42
CA CYS A 111 -12.23 -4.12 10.09
C CYS A 111 -11.02 -4.33 10.99
N LEU A 112 -9.86 -4.58 10.38
CA LEU A 112 -8.62 -4.78 11.08
C LEU A 112 -7.78 -3.52 11.01
N THR A 113 -7.17 -3.15 12.14
CA THR A 113 -6.20 -2.06 12.19
C THR A 113 -4.96 -2.55 12.92
N GLY A 114 -3.83 -1.99 12.55
CA GLY A 114 -2.59 -2.37 13.20
C GLY A 114 -1.45 -1.42 12.92
N HIS A 115 -0.33 -1.70 13.56
CA HIS A 115 0.92 -0.98 13.39
C HIS A 115 1.99 -1.93 12.89
N CYS A 116 2.95 -1.42 12.15
CA CYS A 116 4.13 -2.16 11.78
C CYS A 116 5.36 -1.29 11.94
N GLY A 117 6.49 -1.95 12.24
CA GLY A 117 7.80 -1.31 12.29
C GLY A 117 8.65 -1.80 11.13
N LEU A 118 9.28 -0.88 10.46
CA LEU A 118 10.17 -1.14 9.35
C LEU A 118 11.45 -0.34 9.57
N ASP A 119 12.39 -0.53 8.67
CA ASP A 119 13.51 0.37 8.56
C ASP A 119 13.75 0.72 7.08
N GLN A 120 14.69 1.61 6.84
CA GLN A 120 15.00 2.10 5.51
C GLN A 120 15.36 1.00 4.51
N SER A 121 15.83 -0.16 4.99
CA SER A 121 16.22 -1.27 4.11
C SER A 121 15.06 -1.89 3.36
N PHE A 122 13.82 -1.66 3.82
CA PHE A 122 12.61 -2.13 3.14
C PHE A 122 12.14 -1.19 2.02
N LEU A 123 12.62 0.05 1.97
CA LEU A 123 12.15 1.01 0.98
C LEU A 123 12.38 0.57 -0.47
N PRO A 124 13.53 -0.04 -0.83
CA PRO A 124 13.70 -0.57 -2.18
C PRO A 124 12.66 -1.64 -2.55
N GLU A 125 12.24 -2.48 -1.61
CA GLU A 125 11.21 -3.49 -1.86
C GLU A 125 9.85 -2.85 -2.10
N TRP A 126 9.51 -1.80 -1.36
CA TRP A 126 8.31 -1.01 -1.62
C TRP A 126 8.33 -0.42 -3.02
N ILE A 127 9.44 0.22 -3.39
CA ILE A 127 9.59 0.87 -4.71
C ILE A 127 9.42 -0.17 -5.82
N GLN A 128 10.15 -1.27 -5.77
CA GLN A 128 10.07 -2.32 -6.77
C GLN A 128 8.69 -2.94 -6.86
N GLY A 129 8.07 -3.19 -5.72
CA GLY A 129 6.73 -3.78 -5.66
C GLY A 129 5.67 -2.87 -6.27
N ILE A 130 5.71 -1.58 -5.95
CA ILE A 130 4.75 -0.61 -6.51
C ILE A 130 4.99 -0.45 -8.02
N GLU A 131 6.24 -0.38 -8.46
CA GLU A 131 6.56 -0.30 -9.88
C GLU A 131 6.03 -1.52 -10.63
N SER A 132 6.14 -2.72 -10.05
CA SER A 132 5.61 -3.93 -10.65
C SER A 132 4.08 -3.91 -10.77
N LEU A 133 3.39 -3.35 -9.78
CA LEU A 133 1.94 -3.17 -9.84
C LEU A 133 1.57 -2.19 -10.95
N LEU A 134 2.29 -1.09 -11.08
CA LEU A 134 2.04 -0.09 -12.11
C LEU A 134 2.35 -0.62 -13.52
N ALA A 135 3.23 -1.59 -13.66
CA ALA A 135 3.59 -2.22 -14.92
C ALA A 135 2.58 -3.29 -15.36
N PHE A 136 1.67 -3.70 -14.51
CA PHE A 136 0.68 -4.72 -14.82
C PHE A 136 -0.34 -4.19 -15.83
N VAL A 137 -0.60 -4.97 -16.86
CA VAL A 137 -1.54 -4.63 -17.93
C VAL A 137 -2.48 -5.80 -18.27
#